data_fcf81fc692b8438a0f3e7580e41249df
#
_entry.id   fcf81fc692b8438a0f3e7580e41249df
#
_cell.length_a   1.000
_cell.length_b   1.000
_cell.length_c   1.000
_cell.angle_alpha   90.00
_cell.angle_beta   90.00
_cell.angle_gamma   90.00
#
_symmetry.space_group_name_H-M   'P 1'
#
loop_
_entity.id
_entity.type
_entity.pdbx_description
1 polymer ?
#
loop_
_entity_poly.entity_id
_entity_poly.type
_entity_poly.pdbx_seq_one_letter_code
_entity_poly.pdbx_strand_id
1 'polypeptide(L)'
;KFAYDREFRAYHLFGTTDRSHPGVDAIYRRMGDIAIGGPIWLINRANWGPFEKMRMEPKDTWKLFYEEKKFKTVAGFITGANPLHRGHEYIHRNALEKVDGLFIQPLVELAKREYTRHEFRMLAYRSVIDTYYPKERTILAPLRVTYIFAGPREAVLHAIIMKNFGCTHALIGRDHAGVGDFYHKYAAHEIFDQFTPQELGIDVMLFHEVSY
;
A
#
# COMPACT_ATOMS: atom_id res chain seq x y z
N LYS A 1 19.65 16.67 16.49
CA LYS A 1 18.39 17.42 16.69
C LYS A 1 18.34 18.57 15.68
N PHE A 2 17.19 18.80 15.07
CA PHE A 2 16.93 19.92 14.17
C PHE A 2 15.47 20.37 14.31
N ALA A 3 15.18 21.61 13.93
CA ALA A 3 13.82 22.14 13.95
C ALA A 3 12.94 21.35 12.96
N TYR A 4 11.73 21.04 13.38
CA TYR A 4 10.75 20.36 12.53
C TYR A 4 9.73 21.38 12.03
N ASP A 5 9.85 21.72 10.75
CA ASP A 5 8.91 22.62 10.08
C ASP A 5 7.68 21.83 9.59
N ARG A 6 6.55 22.01 10.28
CA ARG A 6 5.29 21.31 9.99
C ARG A 6 4.67 21.76 8.67
N GLU A 7 4.75 23.04 8.36
CA GLU A 7 4.16 23.61 7.16
C GLU A 7 4.93 23.14 5.91
N PHE A 8 6.24 23.26 5.94
CA PHE A 8 7.11 22.72 4.91
C PHE A 8 6.85 21.23 4.68
N ARG A 9 6.76 20.45 5.75
CA ARG A 9 6.52 19.01 5.68
C ARG A 9 5.14 18.71 5.10
N ALA A 10 4.10 19.39 5.54
CA ALA A 10 2.74 19.22 5.05
C ALA A 10 2.66 19.50 3.55
N TYR A 11 3.19 20.65 3.11
CA TYR A 11 3.19 21.03 1.71
C TYR A 11 3.93 20.01 0.82
N HIS A 12 5.13 19.62 1.23
CA HIS A 12 5.94 18.68 0.44
C HIS A 12 5.39 17.26 0.44
N LEU A 13 4.63 16.83 1.42
CA LEU A 13 4.06 15.50 1.49
C LEU A 13 2.67 15.42 0.86
N PHE A 14 1.83 16.41 1.12
CA PHE A 14 0.41 16.38 0.72
C PHE A 14 0.07 17.35 -0.41
N GLY A 15 0.97 18.26 -0.78
CA GLY A 15 0.69 19.34 -1.75
C GLY A 15 -0.19 20.44 -1.18
N THR A 16 -0.51 20.41 0.11
CA THR A 16 -1.34 21.39 0.81
C THR A 16 -0.92 21.55 2.26
N THR A 17 -1.26 22.70 2.85
CA THR A 17 -1.12 22.98 4.29
C THR A 17 -2.47 23.04 5.00
N ASP A 18 -3.56 22.80 4.26
CA ASP A 18 -4.93 22.85 4.78
C ASP A 18 -5.15 21.73 5.81
N ARG A 19 -5.52 22.12 7.02
CA ARG A 19 -5.75 21.21 8.14
C ARG A 19 -7.05 20.41 8.05
N SER A 20 -7.90 20.68 7.08
CA SER A 20 -9.04 19.78 6.76
C SER A 20 -8.55 18.48 6.11
N HIS A 21 -7.34 18.46 5.55
CA HIS A 21 -6.69 17.24 5.09
C HIS A 21 -6.22 16.40 6.30
N PRO A 22 -6.67 15.13 6.45
CA PRO A 22 -6.42 14.33 7.65
C PRO A 22 -4.92 14.07 7.92
N GLY A 23 -4.11 13.95 6.88
CA GLY A 23 -2.66 13.80 6.99
C GLY A 23 -1.98 15.07 7.50
N VAL A 24 -2.40 16.24 7.01
CA VAL A 24 -1.91 17.55 7.51
C VAL A 24 -2.28 17.72 8.97
N ASP A 25 -3.54 17.51 9.32
CA ASP A 25 -3.98 17.62 10.72
C ASP A 25 -3.23 16.65 11.65
N ALA A 26 -2.91 15.44 11.16
CA ALA A 26 -2.10 14.49 11.92
C ALA A 26 -0.67 15.01 12.19
N ILE A 27 -0.04 15.71 11.24
CA ILE A 27 1.26 16.36 11.46
C ILE A 27 1.15 17.38 12.63
N TYR A 28 0.15 18.25 12.58
CA TYR A 28 0.00 19.29 13.62
C TYR A 28 -0.34 18.72 14.99
N ARG A 29 -1.10 17.61 15.05
CA ARG A 29 -1.49 16.99 16.33
C ARG A 29 -0.44 16.07 16.94
N ARG A 30 0.38 15.42 16.13
CA ARG A 30 1.25 14.34 16.59
C ARG A 30 2.73 14.68 16.61
N MET A 31 3.16 15.63 15.76
CA MET A 31 4.58 15.97 15.63
C MET A 31 4.96 17.11 16.57
N GLY A 32 6.10 16.96 17.23
CA GLY A 32 6.72 18.03 18.01
C GLY A 32 7.43 19.07 17.12
N ASP A 33 8.12 20.01 17.75
CA ASP A 33 8.87 21.08 17.08
C ASP A 33 10.32 20.69 16.80
N ILE A 34 10.73 19.50 17.26
CA ILE A 34 12.10 19.01 17.12
C ILE A 34 12.08 17.63 16.51
N ALA A 35 12.83 17.44 15.44
CA ALA A 35 13.15 16.14 14.90
C ALA A 35 14.47 15.61 15.45
N ILE A 36 14.52 14.29 15.65
CA ILE A 36 15.70 13.59 16.15
C ILE A 36 16.08 12.54 15.11
N GLY A 37 17.35 12.50 14.73
CA GLY A 37 17.93 11.48 13.89
C GLY A 37 19.23 10.94 14.47
N GLY A 38 19.56 9.71 14.15
CA GLY A 38 20.78 9.04 14.59
C GLY A 38 20.68 7.53 14.53
N PRO A 39 21.74 6.81 14.93
CA PRO A 39 21.68 5.35 15.06
C PRO A 39 20.59 4.92 16.02
N ILE A 40 19.90 3.84 15.68
CA ILE A 40 18.84 3.25 16.52
C ILE A 40 19.10 1.75 16.72
N TRP A 41 18.67 1.24 17.86
CA TRP A 41 18.67 -0.18 18.15
C TRP A 41 17.24 -0.65 18.42
N LEU A 42 16.84 -1.70 17.72
CA LEU A 42 15.55 -2.34 17.97
C LEU A 42 15.64 -3.18 19.23
N ILE A 43 14.94 -2.77 20.28
CA ILE A 43 14.88 -3.52 21.56
C ILE A 43 13.85 -4.65 21.44
N ASN A 44 12.66 -4.35 20.96
CA ASN A 44 11.57 -5.31 20.81
C ASN A 44 10.87 -5.11 19.47
N ARG A 45 10.47 -6.22 18.84
CA ARG A 45 9.59 -6.19 17.67
C ARG A 45 8.14 -6.01 18.14
N ALA A 46 7.39 -5.16 17.43
CA ALA A 46 5.96 -5.03 17.67
C ALA A 46 5.24 -6.35 17.37
N ASN A 47 4.42 -6.79 18.31
CA ASN A 47 3.54 -7.93 18.11
C ASN A 47 2.38 -7.51 17.19
N TRP A 48 2.08 -8.33 16.18
CA TRP A 48 1.00 -8.10 15.22
C TRP A 48 -0.34 -8.69 15.67
N GLY A 49 -0.43 -9.22 16.90
CA GLY A 49 -1.65 -9.81 17.41
C GLY A 49 -2.13 -10.97 16.53
N PRO A 50 -3.41 -10.97 16.12
CA PRO A 50 -3.98 -12.08 15.35
C PRO A 50 -3.33 -12.29 13.97
N PHE A 51 -2.56 -11.32 13.48
CA PHE A 51 -1.92 -11.35 12.15
C PHE A 51 -0.45 -11.81 12.19
N GLU A 52 0.11 -12.10 13.35
CA GLU A 52 1.52 -12.48 13.49
C GLU A 52 1.91 -13.66 12.59
N LYS A 53 1.01 -14.67 12.47
CA LYS A 53 1.24 -15.84 11.61
C LYS A 53 1.13 -15.56 10.11
N MET A 54 0.54 -14.44 9.73
CA MET A 54 0.38 -14.03 8.34
C MET A 54 1.43 -13.00 7.91
N ARG A 55 2.21 -12.53 8.87
CA ARG A 55 3.28 -11.56 8.62
C ARG A 55 4.32 -12.18 7.71
N MET A 56 4.72 -11.41 6.69
CA MET A 56 5.86 -11.73 5.84
C MET A 56 6.81 -10.55 5.82
N GLU A 57 8.10 -10.82 5.84
CA GLU A 57 9.14 -9.82 5.61
C GLU A 57 9.61 -9.88 4.13
N PRO A 58 10.22 -8.84 3.59
CA PRO A 58 10.71 -8.85 2.22
C PRO A 58 11.55 -10.08 1.84
N LYS A 59 12.44 -10.53 2.72
CA LYS A 59 13.25 -11.74 2.50
C LYS A 59 12.40 -13.01 2.33
N ASP A 60 11.26 -13.09 3.06
CA ASP A 60 10.38 -14.26 3.04
C ASP A 60 9.59 -14.30 1.73
N THR A 61 9.12 -13.12 1.26
CA THR A 61 8.41 -13.03 -0.02
C THR A 61 9.33 -13.26 -1.20
N TRP A 62 10.57 -12.75 -1.18
CA TRP A 62 11.57 -13.04 -2.21
C TRP A 62 11.81 -14.55 -2.34
N LYS A 63 12.04 -15.22 -1.22
CA LYS A 63 12.22 -16.67 -1.20
C LYS A 63 10.98 -17.39 -1.74
N LEU A 64 9.80 -17.03 -1.23
CA LEU A 64 8.53 -17.64 -1.65
C LEU A 64 8.31 -17.48 -3.16
N PHE A 65 8.44 -16.27 -3.70
CA PHE A 65 8.13 -16.01 -5.11
C PHE A 65 9.13 -16.68 -6.05
N TYR A 66 10.42 -16.52 -5.80
CA TYR A 66 11.45 -16.87 -6.76
C TYR A 66 12.09 -18.25 -6.54
N GLU A 67 12.18 -18.69 -5.29
CA GLU A 67 12.80 -19.99 -4.98
C GLU A 67 11.76 -21.10 -4.85
N GLU A 68 10.61 -20.85 -4.21
CA GLU A 68 9.61 -21.89 -3.96
C GLU A 68 8.56 -21.96 -5.09
N LYS A 69 7.95 -20.84 -5.43
CA LYS A 69 6.90 -20.76 -6.47
C LYS A 69 7.47 -20.68 -7.89
N LYS A 70 8.75 -20.30 -8.05
CA LYS A 70 9.41 -20.12 -9.35
C LYS A 70 8.74 -19.10 -10.26
N PHE A 71 8.09 -18.09 -9.68
CA PHE A 71 7.52 -16.98 -10.45
C PHE A 71 8.62 -16.17 -11.11
N LYS A 72 8.35 -15.64 -12.30
CA LYS A 72 9.21 -14.67 -12.99
C LYS A 72 8.69 -13.25 -12.76
N THR A 73 7.38 -13.12 -12.64
CA THR A 73 6.69 -11.84 -12.46
C THR A 73 5.65 -11.93 -11.35
N VAL A 74 5.58 -10.88 -10.53
CA VAL A 74 4.62 -10.79 -9.42
C VAL A 74 4.03 -9.38 -9.40
N ALA A 75 2.69 -9.29 -9.40
CA ALA A 75 1.99 -8.04 -9.20
C ALA A 75 1.66 -7.85 -7.71
N GLY A 76 2.04 -6.71 -7.16
CA GLY A 76 1.70 -6.30 -5.80
C GLY A 76 0.49 -5.39 -5.76
N PHE A 77 -0.35 -5.56 -4.74
CA PHE A 77 -1.52 -4.72 -4.49
C PHE A 77 -1.63 -4.36 -3.01
N ILE A 78 -1.22 -3.14 -2.65
CA ILE A 78 -1.45 -2.57 -1.33
C ILE A 78 -2.84 -1.92 -1.32
N THR A 79 -3.66 -2.26 -0.33
CA THR A 79 -5.06 -1.85 -0.36
C THR A 79 -5.66 -1.57 1.01
N GLY A 80 -6.45 -0.49 1.07
CA GLY A 80 -7.33 -0.16 2.17
C GLY A 80 -8.77 -0.64 1.99
N ALA A 81 -9.06 -1.45 0.95
CA ALA A 81 -10.43 -1.91 0.64
C ALA A 81 -11.14 -2.52 1.86
N ASN A 82 -12.40 -2.14 2.05
CA ASN A 82 -13.13 -2.38 3.29
C ASN A 82 -14.59 -2.83 3.05
N PRO A 83 -14.84 -4.05 2.60
CA PRO A 83 -13.94 -5.12 2.13
C PRO A 83 -13.59 -5.01 0.63
N LEU A 84 -13.04 -6.09 0.07
CA LEU A 84 -12.93 -6.29 -1.38
C LEU A 84 -14.32 -6.26 -2.05
N HIS A 85 -14.36 -5.71 -3.25
CA HIS A 85 -15.55 -5.73 -4.11
C HIS A 85 -15.15 -6.04 -5.58
N ARG A 86 -16.12 -6.17 -6.47
CA ARG A 86 -15.90 -6.58 -7.87
C ARG A 86 -14.90 -5.73 -8.64
N GLY A 87 -14.80 -4.42 -8.34
CA GLY A 87 -13.78 -3.56 -8.95
C GLY A 87 -12.35 -3.99 -8.58
N HIS A 88 -12.11 -4.39 -7.34
CA HIS A 88 -10.81 -4.95 -6.94
C HIS A 88 -10.58 -6.32 -7.59
N GLU A 89 -11.60 -7.17 -7.65
CA GLU A 89 -11.52 -8.45 -8.34
C GLU A 89 -11.14 -8.28 -9.82
N TYR A 90 -11.73 -7.31 -10.51
CA TYR A 90 -11.39 -6.97 -11.89
C TYR A 90 -9.90 -6.63 -12.04
N ILE A 91 -9.37 -5.74 -11.19
CA ILE A 91 -7.95 -5.37 -11.18
C ILE A 91 -7.07 -6.61 -10.99
N HIS A 92 -7.41 -7.46 -10.02
CA HIS A 92 -6.63 -8.66 -9.70
C HIS A 92 -6.65 -9.68 -10.84
N ARG A 93 -7.80 -9.91 -11.48
CA ARG A 93 -7.91 -10.85 -12.62
C ARG A 93 -7.11 -10.36 -13.81
N ASN A 94 -7.22 -9.07 -14.16
CA ASN A 94 -6.43 -8.49 -15.24
C ASN A 94 -4.92 -8.57 -14.98
N ALA A 95 -4.50 -8.41 -13.73
CA ALA A 95 -3.11 -8.60 -13.36
C ALA A 95 -2.67 -10.06 -13.53
N LEU A 96 -3.47 -11.02 -13.05
CA LEU A 96 -3.18 -12.45 -13.15
C LEU A 96 -3.13 -13.00 -14.59
N GLU A 97 -3.68 -12.27 -15.56
CA GLU A 97 -3.52 -12.58 -16.98
C GLU A 97 -2.12 -12.22 -17.51
N LYS A 98 -1.41 -11.33 -16.85
CA LYS A 98 -0.13 -10.76 -17.31
C LYS A 98 1.08 -11.20 -16.49
N VAL A 99 0.88 -11.62 -15.24
CA VAL A 99 1.95 -12.00 -14.31
C VAL A 99 1.74 -13.41 -13.75
N ASP A 100 2.82 -14.01 -13.25
CA ASP A 100 2.77 -15.36 -12.69
C ASP A 100 2.09 -15.41 -11.33
N GLY A 101 2.32 -14.38 -10.49
CA GLY A 101 1.80 -14.31 -9.13
C GLY A 101 1.16 -12.98 -8.78
N LEU A 102 0.20 -13.02 -7.86
CA LEU A 102 -0.47 -11.85 -7.27
C LEU A 102 -0.21 -11.82 -5.77
N PHE A 103 0.32 -10.72 -5.29
CA PHE A 103 0.59 -10.47 -3.87
C PHE A 103 -0.33 -9.37 -3.34
N ILE A 104 -1.29 -9.74 -2.50
CA ILE A 104 -2.28 -8.82 -1.93
C ILE A 104 -1.89 -8.47 -0.50
N GLN A 105 -1.74 -7.18 -0.23
CA GLN A 105 -1.34 -6.62 1.05
C GLN A 105 -2.42 -5.70 1.64
N PRO A 106 -3.42 -6.23 2.36
CA PRO A 106 -4.37 -5.38 3.07
C PRO A 106 -3.68 -4.62 4.19
N LEU A 107 -3.96 -3.33 4.29
CA LEU A 107 -3.48 -2.49 5.38
C LEU A 107 -4.23 -2.83 6.68
N VAL A 108 -3.51 -3.20 7.74
CA VAL A 108 -4.10 -3.61 9.03
C VAL A 108 -3.78 -2.66 10.18
N GLU A 109 -3.30 -1.48 9.90
CA GLU A 109 -3.09 -0.45 10.91
C GLU A 109 -4.12 0.68 10.75
N LEU A 110 -4.62 1.19 11.86
CA LEU A 110 -5.65 2.19 12.01
C LEU A 110 -7.09 1.70 11.74
N ALA A 111 -7.70 1.21 12.78
CA ALA A 111 -9.15 1.23 12.88
C ALA A 111 -9.65 2.69 13.00
N LYS A 112 -10.07 3.32 11.90
CA LYS A 112 -11.09 4.35 12.02
C LYS A 112 -12.35 3.65 12.52
N ARG A 113 -13.14 4.30 13.38
CA ARG A 113 -14.41 3.74 13.89
C ARG A 113 -15.37 3.27 12.78
N GLU A 114 -15.23 3.83 11.59
CA GLU A 114 -16.03 3.56 10.39
C GLU A 114 -15.58 2.33 9.59
N TYR A 115 -14.40 1.79 9.88
CA TYR A 115 -13.91 0.62 9.15
C TYR A 115 -14.33 -0.68 9.84
N THR A 116 -14.67 -1.65 9.00
CA THR A 116 -14.84 -3.04 9.45
C THR A 116 -13.57 -3.48 10.18
N ARG A 117 -13.73 -4.16 11.31
CA ARG A 117 -12.60 -4.69 12.08
C ARG A 117 -11.67 -5.51 11.18
N HIS A 118 -10.38 -5.37 11.38
CA HIS A 118 -9.36 -5.98 10.51
C HIS A 118 -9.51 -7.49 10.40
N GLU A 119 -9.94 -8.16 11.46
CA GLU A 119 -10.17 -9.61 11.48
C GLU A 119 -11.25 -10.01 10.46
N PHE A 120 -12.38 -9.30 10.43
CA PHE A 120 -13.46 -9.57 9.47
C PHE A 120 -13.05 -9.22 8.05
N ARG A 121 -12.30 -8.14 7.87
CA ARG A 121 -11.75 -7.79 6.57
C ARG A 121 -10.83 -8.90 6.05
N MET A 122 -9.90 -9.38 6.87
CA MET A 122 -8.99 -10.46 6.49
C MET A 122 -9.73 -11.77 6.21
N LEU A 123 -10.80 -12.08 6.94
CA LEU A 123 -11.67 -13.22 6.64
C LEU A 123 -12.34 -13.07 5.28
N ALA A 124 -12.86 -11.87 4.96
CA ALA A 124 -13.46 -11.58 3.65
C ALA A 124 -12.44 -11.74 2.51
N TYR A 125 -11.21 -11.20 2.67
CA TYR A 125 -10.14 -11.40 1.68
C TYR A 125 -9.84 -12.89 1.47
N ARG A 126 -9.66 -13.64 2.56
CA ARG A 126 -9.38 -15.07 2.48
C ARG A 126 -10.51 -15.83 1.79
N SER A 127 -11.77 -15.55 2.16
CA SER A 127 -12.94 -16.19 1.55
C SER A 127 -13.01 -15.94 0.04
N VAL A 128 -12.78 -14.71 -0.41
CA VAL A 128 -12.76 -14.36 -1.83
C VAL A 128 -11.63 -15.08 -2.56
N ILE A 129 -10.42 -15.07 -1.99
CA ILE A 129 -9.26 -15.72 -2.59
C ILE A 129 -9.47 -17.23 -2.66
N ASP A 130 -9.92 -17.85 -1.58
CA ASP A 130 -10.14 -19.30 -1.52
C ASP A 130 -11.23 -19.79 -2.46
N THR A 131 -12.18 -18.92 -2.81
CA THR A 131 -13.33 -19.30 -3.66
C THR A 131 -13.13 -18.97 -5.12
N TYR A 132 -12.49 -17.84 -5.43
CA TYR A 132 -12.52 -17.26 -6.78
C TYR A 132 -11.14 -17.09 -7.43
N TYR A 133 -10.04 -17.24 -6.68
CA TYR A 133 -8.71 -16.96 -7.20
C TYR A 133 -7.86 -18.24 -7.32
N PRO A 134 -6.88 -18.27 -8.24
CA PRO A 134 -5.93 -19.36 -8.33
C PRO A 134 -5.02 -19.37 -7.08
N LYS A 135 -5.28 -20.27 -6.14
CA LYS A 135 -4.61 -20.36 -4.84
C LYS A 135 -3.09 -20.45 -4.94
N GLU A 136 -2.60 -21.19 -5.94
CA GLU A 136 -1.17 -21.38 -6.14
C GLU A 136 -0.44 -20.11 -6.61
N ARG A 137 -1.20 -19.15 -7.15
CA ARG A 137 -0.68 -17.91 -7.70
C ARG A 137 -1.05 -16.68 -6.89
N THR A 138 -1.85 -16.82 -5.83
CA THR A 138 -2.33 -15.69 -5.03
C THR A 138 -1.84 -15.79 -3.60
N ILE A 139 -1.07 -14.80 -3.18
CA ILE A 139 -0.49 -14.72 -1.84
C ILE A 139 -1.15 -13.55 -1.10
N LEU A 140 -1.61 -13.79 0.12
CA LEU A 140 -2.23 -12.81 1.00
C LEU A 140 -1.37 -12.63 2.25
N ALA A 141 -0.82 -11.44 2.44
CA ALA A 141 -0.13 -11.07 3.68
C ALA A 141 -0.50 -9.63 4.08
N PRO A 142 -0.95 -9.40 5.31
CA PRO A 142 -1.28 -8.06 5.77
C PRO A 142 -0.03 -7.18 5.83
N LEU A 143 -0.22 -5.89 5.57
CA LEU A 143 0.82 -4.88 5.67
C LEU A 143 0.50 -3.92 6.83
N ARG A 144 1.44 -3.77 7.75
CA ARG A 144 1.29 -2.85 8.89
C ARG A 144 1.92 -1.50 8.59
N VAL A 145 1.26 -0.76 7.72
CA VAL A 145 1.59 0.62 7.35
C VAL A 145 0.35 1.48 7.52
N THR A 146 0.55 2.69 8.02
CA THR A 146 -0.52 3.68 8.17
C THR A 146 -0.81 4.35 6.82
N TYR A 147 -2.07 4.38 6.44
CA TYR A 147 -2.54 5.22 5.34
C TYR A 147 -2.40 6.69 5.75
N ILE A 148 -1.65 7.45 4.98
CA ILE A 148 -1.41 8.87 5.30
C ILE A 148 -2.21 9.83 4.42
N PHE A 149 -2.89 9.30 3.39
CA PHE A 149 -3.70 10.05 2.44
C PHE A 149 -2.90 11.05 1.60
N ALA A 150 -1.65 10.71 1.27
CA ALA A 150 -0.77 11.57 0.47
C ALA A 150 -0.98 11.41 -1.05
N GLY A 151 -2.06 10.73 -1.46
CA GLY A 151 -2.46 10.58 -2.86
C GLY A 151 -1.31 10.12 -3.76
N PRO A 152 -0.90 10.95 -4.75
CA PRO A 152 0.14 10.58 -5.71
C PRO A 152 1.45 10.14 -5.06
N ARG A 153 1.91 10.85 -4.04
CA ARG A 153 3.18 10.51 -3.35
C ARG A 153 3.08 9.20 -2.58
N GLU A 154 1.91 8.90 -2.02
CA GLU A 154 1.69 7.62 -1.36
C GLU A 154 1.60 6.47 -2.35
N ALA A 155 1.09 6.71 -3.57
CA ALA A 155 1.12 5.72 -4.64
C ALA A 155 2.56 5.31 -5.00
N VAL A 156 3.47 6.28 -5.11
CA VAL A 156 4.90 6.02 -5.32
C VAL A 156 5.51 5.26 -4.14
N LEU A 157 5.21 5.67 -2.90
CA LEU A 157 5.67 4.94 -1.71
C LEU A 157 5.18 3.48 -1.72
N HIS A 158 3.93 3.25 -2.08
CA HIS A 158 3.38 1.90 -2.17
C HIS A 158 4.06 1.08 -3.27
N ALA A 159 4.38 1.67 -4.42
CA ALA A 159 5.16 1.01 -5.47
C ALA A 159 6.55 0.60 -4.96
N ILE A 160 7.25 1.48 -4.23
CA ILE A 160 8.55 1.19 -3.61
C ILE A 160 8.44 0.07 -2.56
N ILE A 161 7.39 0.08 -1.74
CA ILE A 161 7.15 -0.99 -0.77
C ILE A 161 6.95 -2.32 -1.51
N MET A 162 6.08 -2.37 -2.52
CA MET A 162 5.85 -3.57 -3.31
C MET A 162 7.14 -4.09 -3.96
N LYS A 163 7.96 -3.20 -4.52
CA LYS A 163 9.30 -3.56 -5.02
C LYS A 163 10.17 -4.21 -3.94
N ASN A 164 10.21 -3.64 -2.75
CA ASN A 164 11.00 -4.18 -1.65
C ASN A 164 10.53 -5.59 -1.23
N PHE A 165 9.23 -5.86 -1.33
CA PHE A 165 8.68 -7.20 -1.13
C PHE A 165 8.90 -8.15 -2.32
N GLY A 166 9.61 -7.73 -3.36
CA GLY A 166 9.95 -8.57 -4.50
C GLY A 166 8.90 -8.58 -5.62
N CYS A 167 7.96 -7.64 -5.62
CA CYS A 167 7.04 -7.50 -6.75
C CYS A 167 7.76 -6.87 -7.95
N THR A 168 7.42 -7.34 -9.14
CA THR A 168 7.88 -6.77 -10.42
C THR A 168 6.93 -5.72 -10.97
N HIS A 169 5.66 -5.76 -10.53
CA HIS A 169 4.61 -4.85 -10.97
C HIS A 169 3.82 -4.31 -9.77
N ALA A 170 3.49 -3.03 -9.79
CA ALA A 170 2.63 -2.36 -8.82
C ALA A 170 1.25 -2.10 -9.42
N LEU A 171 0.19 -2.55 -8.77
CA LEU A 171 -1.18 -2.26 -9.20
C LEU A 171 -1.66 -0.97 -8.56
N ILE A 172 -1.94 0.03 -9.37
CA ILE A 172 -2.39 1.36 -8.95
C ILE A 172 -3.78 1.62 -9.52
N GLY A 173 -4.75 1.73 -8.66
CA GLY A 173 -6.12 2.09 -9.03
C GLY A 173 -6.31 3.59 -9.19
N ARG A 174 -7.46 3.96 -9.72
CA ARG A 174 -7.93 5.35 -9.72
C ARG A 174 -7.98 5.87 -8.28
N ASP A 175 -7.61 7.14 -8.09
CA ASP A 175 -7.66 7.82 -6.78
C ASP A 175 -6.92 7.05 -5.66
N HIS A 176 -5.79 6.44 -6.02
CA HIS A 176 -4.98 5.66 -5.09
C HIS A 176 -4.48 6.54 -3.94
N ALA A 177 -4.83 6.17 -2.71
CA ALA A 177 -4.48 6.90 -1.50
C ALA A 177 -4.99 8.36 -1.44
N GLY A 178 -5.98 8.70 -2.24
CA GLY A 178 -6.64 10.01 -2.19
C GLY A 178 -7.57 10.16 -1.00
N VAL A 179 -7.98 11.41 -0.75
CA VAL A 179 -8.97 11.75 0.26
C VAL A 179 -9.72 13.02 -0.13
N GLY A 180 -11.05 13.00 -0.03
CA GLY A 180 -11.90 14.14 -0.43
C GLY A 180 -11.55 14.62 -1.84
N ASP A 181 -11.50 15.92 -2.03
CA ASP A 181 -11.19 16.56 -3.30
C ASP A 181 -9.76 17.16 -3.33
N PHE A 182 -8.87 16.72 -2.45
CA PHE A 182 -7.49 17.24 -2.38
C PHE A 182 -6.63 16.87 -3.58
N TYR A 183 -6.96 15.77 -4.23
CA TYR A 183 -6.25 15.28 -5.43
C TYR A 183 -7.27 15.01 -6.54
N HIS A 184 -6.92 15.34 -7.77
CA HIS A 184 -7.79 14.95 -8.86
C HIS A 184 -7.71 13.43 -9.10
N LYS A 185 -8.74 12.92 -9.72
CA LYS A 185 -9.08 11.50 -9.89
C LYS A 185 -7.93 10.59 -10.37
N TYR A 186 -7.03 11.11 -11.19
CA TYR A 186 -5.91 10.37 -11.79
C TYR A 186 -4.53 10.91 -11.39
N ALA A 187 -4.45 11.78 -10.40
CA ALA A 187 -3.19 12.32 -9.92
C ALA A 187 -2.18 11.21 -9.51
N ALA A 188 -2.70 10.11 -8.96
CA ALA A 188 -1.90 8.93 -8.60
C ALA A 188 -1.39 8.13 -9.82
N HIS A 189 -1.95 8.34 -11.01
CA HIS A 189 -1.42 7.78 -12.27
C HIS A 189 -0.36 8.70 -12.86
N GLU A 190 -0.66 9.97 -12.97
CA GLU A 190 0.18 10.99 -13.62
C GLU A 190 1.54 11.19 -12.92
N ILE A 191 1.61 10.94 -11.62
CA ILE A 191 2.89 11.08 -10.90
C ILE A 191 3.94 10.09 -11.42
N PHE A 192 3.53 8.95 -11.96
CA PHE A 192 4.47 7.95 -12.49
C PHE A 192 5.10 8.37 -13.82
N ASP A 193 4.53 9.34 -14.54
CA ASP A 193 5.15 9.93 -15.74
C ASP A 193 6.45 10.69 -15.42
N GLN A 194 6.68 11.01 -14.14
CA GLN A 194 7.91 11.67 -13.67
C GLN A 194 9.09 10.71 -13.47
N PHE A 195 8.87 9.41 -13.58
CA PHE A 195 9.88 8.38 -13.34
C PHE A 195 10.07 7.49 -14.55
N THR A 196 11.31 7.16 -14.84
CA THR A 196 11.59 6.04 -15.74
C THR A 196 11.41 4.71 -15.00
N PRO A 197 11.11 3.60 -15.70
CA PRO A 197 11.05 2.28 -15.08
C PRO A 197 12.33 1.90 -14.33
N GLN A 198 13.48 2.37 -14.79
CA GLN A 198 14.79 2.11 -14.17
C GLN A 198 14.96 2.87 -12.85
N GLU A 199 14.49 4.12 -12.78
CA GLU A 199 14.54 4.92 -11.55
C GLU A 199 13.60 4.36 -10.48
N LEU A 200 12.38 3.98 -10.86
CA LEU A 200 11.41 3.40 -9.94
C LEU A 200 11.81 1.97 -9.54
N GLY A 201 12.34 1.19 -10.51
CA GLY A 201 12.76 -0.20 -10.35
C GLY A 201 11.60 -1.18 -10.15
N ILE A 202 10.40 -0.80 -10.60
CA ILE A 202 9.19 -1.61 -10.65
C ILE A 202 8.29 -1.07 -11.76
N ASP A 203 7.65 -1.95 -12.51
CA ASP A 203 6.64 -1.57 -13.51
C ASP A 203 5.31 -1.22 -12.83
N VAL A 204 4.55 -0.30 -13.42
CA VAL A 204 3.27 0.14 -12.87
C VAL A 204 2.14 -0.24 -13.81
N MET A 205 1.15 -0.96 -13.27
CA MET A 205 -0.10 -1.25 -13.96
C MET A 205 -1.18 -0.28 -13.47
N LEU A 206 -1.60 0.63 -14.33
CA LEU A 206 -2.60 1.64 -14.03
C LEU A 206 -4.00 1.16 -14.39
N PHE A 207 -4.92 1.26 -13.45
CA PHE A 207 -6.31 0.85 -13.64
C PHE A 207 -7.25 2.04 -13.54
N HIS A 208 -7.96 2.30 -14.62
CA HIS A 208 -9.01 3.31 -14.66
C HIS A 208 -10.24 2.85 -13.87
N GLU A 209 -11.26 3.71 -13.81
CA GLU A 209 -12.51 3.40 -13.14
C GLU A 209 -13.16 2.15 -13.73
N VAL A 210 -13.54 1.24 -12.86
CA VAL A 210 -14.32 0.05 -13.23
C VAL A 210 -15.78 0.32 -12.88
N SER A 211 -16.61 0.44 -13.91
CA SER A 211 -18.06 0.45 -13.77
C SER A 211 -18.63 -0.95 -14.00
N TYR A 212 -19.68 -1.30 -13.30
CA TYR A 212 -20.42 -2.56 -13.46
C TYR A 212 -21.81 -2.28 -13.99
#